data_c2c9eb28ca6b0c520664ad2a7469fa11
#
_entry.id   c2c9eb28ca6b0c520664ad2a7469fa11
#
_cell.length_a   1.000
_cell.length_b   1.000
_cell.length_c   1.000
_cell.angle_alpha   90.00
_cell.angle_beta   90.00
_cell.angle_gamma   90.00
#
_symmetry.space_group_name_H-M   'P 1'
#
loop_
_entity.id
_entity.type
_entity.pdbx_description
1 polymer ?
#
loop_
_entity_poly.entity_id
_entity_poly.type
_entity_poly.pdbx_seq_one_letter_code
_entity_poly.pdbx_strand_id
1 'polypeptide(L)'
;YKKIYNSINKNVGMIMIANPNSPTGTVINPKKILDIIKRANKNNCYVIIDEAYFGFYKLSLLPLIKKFNNLIILRTFSKASGLAGIRAGFIASNKSLIKKLYAFRPMYEISSITCLAVEEILKNQNIINRYVSDTLKGKKYLVKKLEKLGFSYYETFSNFILVNFKKKSLANKV
;
A
#
# COMPACT_ATOMS: atom_id res chain seq x y z
N TYR A 1 16.24 2.64 -1.78
CA TYR A 1 15.98 4.02 -2.17
C TYR A 1 16.97 4.52 -3.22
N LYS A 2 18.30 4.56 -2.93
CA LYS A 2 19.31 5.10 -3.86
C LYS A 2 19.26 4.45 -5.26
N LYS A 3 19.11 3.13 -5.36
CA LYS A 3 18.98 2.44 -6.65
C LYS A 3 17.77 2.93 -7.46
N ILE A 4 16.60 3.00 -6.85
CA ILE A 4 15.37 3.53 -7.50
C ILE A 4 15.60 4.98 -7.96
N TYR A 5 16.08 5.83 -7.06
CA TYR A 5 16.33 7.24 -7.38
C TYR A 5 17.29 7.42 -8.56
N ASN A 6 18.38 6.67 -8.59
CA ASN A 6 19.40 6.77 -9.64
C ASN A 6 18.96 6.19 -10.99
N SER A 7 18.01 5.22 -11.01
CA SER A 7 17.47 4.66 -12.25
C SER A 7 16.52 5.60 -13.00
N ILE A 8 16.05 6.69 -12.34
CA ILE A 8 15.12 7.63 -12.95
C ILE A 8 15.84 8.51 -13.98
N ASN A 9 15.47 8.34 -15.25
CA ASN A 9 15.94 9.11 -16.40
C ASN A 9 14.82 9.23 -17.43
N LYS A 10 15.07 9.90 -18.55
CA LYS A 10 14.08 10.15 -19.61
C LYS A 10 13.51 8.89 -20.29
N ASN A 11 14.15 7.73 -20.13
CA ASN A 11 13.72 6.46 -20.71
C ASN A 11 12.79 5.68 -19.77
N VAL A 12 12.57 6.16 -18.54
CA VAL A 12 11.69 5.52 -17.55
C VAL A 12 10.32 6.21 -17.57
N GLY A 13 9.33 5.54 -18.13
CA GLY A 13 7.97 6.08 -18.23
C GLY A 13 7.17 6.01 -16.91
N MET A 14 7.46 4.99 -16.06
CA MET A 14 6.70 4.75 -14.84
C MET A 14 7.53 4.04 -13.77
N ILE A 15 7.25 4.37 -12.50
CA ILE A 15 7.79 3.71 -11.32
C ILE A 15 6.62 3.31 -10.42
N MET A 16 6.61 2.08 -9.95
CA MET A 16 5.63 1.60 -8.96
C MET A 16 6.35 1.23 -7.66
N ILE A 17 5.82 1.73 -6.54
CA ILE A 17 6.36 1.51 -5.20
C ILE A 17 5.21 1.11 -4.28
N ALA A 18 5.27 -0.10 -3.73
CA ALA A 18 4.41 -0.50 -2.63
C ALA A 18 4.97 0.05 -1.31
N ASN A 19 4.17 0.81 -0.56
CA ASN A 19 4.59 1.42 0.70
C ASN A 19 3.44 1.46 1.72
N PRO A 20 3.38 0.52 2.65
CA PRO A 20 4.34 -0.56 2.97
C PRO A 20 4.52 -1.61 1.86
N ASN A 21 5.75 -2.14 1.77
CA ASN A 21 6.09 -3.15 0.78
C ASN A 21 5.54 -4.54 1.17
N SER A 22 5.12 -5.31 0.20
CA SER A 22 4.81 -6.73 0.35
C SER A 22 5.86 -7.56 -0.40
N PRO A 23 6.47 -8.60 0.19
CA PRO A 23 6.11 -9.30 1.45
C PRO A 23 6.89 -8.82 2.69
N THR A 24 7.71 -7.78 2.62
CA THR A 24 8.60 -7.40 3.73
C THR A 24 7.90 -6.60 4.83
N GLY A 25 6.82 -5.88 4.52
CA GLY A 25 6.14 -4.95 5.43
C GLY A 25 6.92 -3.66 5.71
N THR A 26 8.09 -3.49 5.11
CA THR A 26 8.95 -2.32 5.30
C THR A 26 8.41 -1.09 4.57
N VAL A 27 8.86 0.09 5.01
CA VAL A 27 8.48 1.37 4.41
C VAL A 27 9.69 2.16 3.95
N ILE A 28 9.52 2.92 2.89
CA ILE A 28 10.45 3.98 2.50
C ILE A 28 10.03 5.26 3.21
N ASN A 29 10.97 5.98 3.78
CA ASN A 29 10.71 7.26 4.42
C ASN A 29 10.00 8.23 3.46
N PRO A 30 8.89 8.89 3.87
CA PRO A 30 8.12 9.79 3.00
C PRO A 30 8.93 10.90 2.33
N LYS A 31 9.95 11.46 3.02
CA LYS A 31 10.85 12.46 2.42
C LYS A 31 11.61 11.88 1.22
N LYS A 32 12.10 10.63 1.32
CA LYS A 32 12.78 9.94 0.23
C LYS A 32 11.83 9.62 -0.94
N ILE A 33 10.58 9.28 -0.66
CA ILE A 33 9.58 9.10 -1.73
C ILE A 33 9.27 10.43 -2.41
N LEU A 34 9.18 11.52 -1.66
CA LEU A 34 9.01 12.86 -2.23
C LEU A 34 10.16 13.24 -3.18
N ASP A 35 11.40 12.87 -2.86
CA ASP A 35 12.55 13.11 -3.75
C ASP A 35 12.42 12.29 -5.05
N ILE A 36 11.95 11.03 -4.95
CA ILE A 36 11.64 10.20 -6.13
C ILE A 36 10.57 10.87 -6.99
N ILE A 37 9.46 11.34 -6.39
CA ILE A 37 8.35 12.01 -7.11
C ILE A 37 8.84 13.25 -7.84
N LYS A 38 9.63 14.10 -7.16
CA LYS A 38 10.21 15.32 -7.76
C LYS A 38 11.13 15.01 -8.94
N ARG A 39 12.02 14.00 -8.78
CA ARG A 39 12.93 13.58 -9.86
C ARG A 39 12.16 12.98 -11.04
N ALA A 40 11.18 12.12 -10.77
CA ALA A 40 10.31 11.51 -11.77
C ALA A 40 9.54 12.59 -12.55
N ASN A 41 8.99 13.59 -11.86
CA ASN A 41 8.28 14.70 -12.50
C ASN A 41 9.16 15.48 -13.49
N LYS A 42 10.44 15.71 -13.15
CA LYS A 42 11.42 16.37 -14.05
C LYS A 42 11.76 15.53 -15.28
N ASN A 43 11.53 14.22 -15.26
CA ASN A 43 11.82 13.29 -16.35
C ASN A 43 10.57 12.79 -17.08
N ASN A 44 9.40 13.42 -16.87
CA ASN A 44 8.10 12.99 -17.41
C ASN A 44 7.74 11.55 -17.06
N CYS A 45 8.17 11.06 -15.89
CA CYS A 45 7.94 9.72 -15.39
C CYS A 45 6.78 9.72 -14.39
N TYR A 46 5.83 8.83 -14.53
CA TYR A 46 4.76 8.64 -13.57
C TYR A 46 5.24 7.87 -12.34
N VAL A 47 4.68 8.20 -11.17
CA VAL A 47 4.95 7.48 -9.92
C VAL A 47 3.65 6.94 -9.37
N ILE A 48 3.58 5.62 -9.24
CA ILE A 48 2.48 4.92 -8.59
C ILE A 48 2.93 4.54 -7.19
N ILE A 49 2.22 5.00 -6.18
CA ILE A 49 2.41 4.55 -4.80
C ILE A 49 1.22 3.66 -4.42
N ASP A 50 1.52 2.40 -4.15
CA ASP A 50 0.55 1.45 -3.66
C ASP A 50 0.48 1.55 -2.13
N GLU A 51 -0.60 2.18 -1.64
CA GLU A 51 -0.94 2.31 -0.22
C GLU A 51 -1.95 1.25 0.23
N ALA A 52 -1.88 0.01 -0.28
CA ALA A 52 -2.82 -1.06 0.07
C ALA A 52 -2.89 -1.34 1.57
N TYR A 53 -1.82 -1.06 2.32
CA TYR A 53 -1.76 -1.22 3.78
C TYR A 53 -2.04 0.08 4.55
N PHE A 54 -2.61 1.11 3.89
CA PHE A 54 -3.12 2.28 4.59
C PHE A 54 -4.18 1.86 5.61
N GLY A 55 -4.10 2.47 6.80
CA GLY A 55 -4.87 2.06 7.98
C GLY A 55 -3.96 1.35 9.00
N PHE A 56 -3.18 0.35 8.60
CA PHE A 56 -2.10 -0.23 9.42
C PHE A 56 -0.89 0.72 9.49
N TYR A 57 -0.53 1.33 8.37
CA TYR A 57 0.43 2.43 8.28
C TYR A 57 -0.31 3.72 7.96
N LYS A 58 -0.29 4.67 8.91
CA LYS A 58 -1.13 5.87 8.85
C LYS A 58 -0.58 7.01 7.98
N LEU A 59 0.69 6.95 7.57
CA LEU A 59 1.26 7.98 6.70
C LEU A 59 0.83 7.74 5.26
N SER A 60 0.36 8.80 4.60
CA SER A 60 -0.11 8.77 3.22
C SER A 60 0.51 9.91 2.41
N LEU A 61 0.76 9.63 1.15
CA LEU A 61 1.19 10.62 0.16
C LEU A 61 0.02 11.20 -0.65
N LEU A 62 -1.22 10.78 -0.33
CA LEU A 62 -2.44 11.26 -0.98
C LEU A 62 -2.53 12.80 -1.09
N PRO A 63 -2.18 13.60 -0.06
CA PRO A 63 -2.23 15.06 -0.19
C PRO A 63 -1.34 15.64 -1.29
N LEU A 64 -0.30 14.91 -1.70
CA LEU A 64 0.66 15.37 -2.73
C LEU A 64 0.11 15.31 -4.16
N ILE A 65 -1.01 14.61 -4.42
CA ILE A 65 -1.64 14.59 -5.76
C ILE A 65 -2.07 15.98 -6.23
N LYS A 66 -2.30 16.91 -5.30
CA LYS A 66 -2.60 18.32 -5.62
C LYS A 66 -1.37 19.10 -6.12
N LYS A 67 -0.15 18.61 -5.84
CA LYS A 67 1.13 19.27 -6.15
C LYS A 67 1.88 18.61 -7.30
N PHE A 68 1.63 17.32 -7.57
CA PHE A 68 2.36 16.52 -8.54
C PHE A 68 1.42 15.84 -9.53
N ASN A 69 1.44 16.30 -10.78
CA ASN A 69 0.57 15.77 -11.84
C ASN A 69 0.98 14.36 -12.33
N ASN A 70 2.14 13.89 -11.93
CA ASN A 70 2.67 12.57 -12.25
C ASN A 70 2.46 11.53 -11.13
N LEU A 71 1.76 11.89 -10.03
CA LEU A 71 1.57 11.01 -8.88
C LEU A 71 0.20 10.32 -8.93
N ILE A 72 0.23 9.01 -8.73
CA ILE A 72 -0.94 8.13 -8.62
C ILE A 72 -0.85 7.40 -7.28
N ILE A 73 -1.93 7.38 -6.52
CA ILE A 73 -2.07 6.62 -5.28
C ILE A 73 -3.09 5.50 -5.51
N LEU A 74 -2.71 4.27 -5.16
CA LEU A 74 -3.62 3.12 -5.16
C LEU A 74 -4.03 2.80 -3.73
N ARG A 75 -5.29 2.46 -3.53
CA ARG A 75 -5.83 1.94 -2.26
C ARG A 75 -6.83 0.82 -2.49
N THR A 76 -7.03 0.00 -1.47
CA THR A 76 -7.93 -1.14 -1.53
C THR A 76 -8.78 -1.21 -0.26
N PHE A 77 -10.00 -1.74 -0.41
CA PHE A 77 -10.85 -2.14 0.70
C PHE A 77 -10.58 -3.57 1.18
N SER A 78 -9.64 -4.28 0.53
CA SER A 78 -9.33 -5.68 0.85
C SER A 78 -8.55 -5.88 2.14
N LYS A 79 -7.87 -4.86 2.68
CA LYS A 79 -6.94 -4.99 3.80
C LYS A 79 -7.53 -4.38 5.09
N ALA A 80 -7.31 -3.11 5.35
CA ALA A 80 -7.76 -2.45 6.59
C ALA A 80 -9.30 -2.44 6.75
N SER A 81 -10.05 -2.44 5.66
CA SER A 81 -11.52 -2.50 5.69
C SER A 81 -12.08 -3.92 5.78
N GLY A 82 -11.24 -4.98 5.70
CA GLY A 82 -11.68 -6.37 5.84
C GLY A 82 -12.52 -6.91 4.67
N LEU A 83 -12.63 -6.19 3.56
CA LEU A 83 -13.54 -6.50 2.45
C LEU A 83 -12.82 -7.14 1.25
N ALA A 84 -11.94 -8.12 1.50
CA ALA A 84 -11.16 -8.76 0.44
C ALA A 84 -12.04 -9.46 -0.63
N GLY A 85 -13.16 -10.05 -0.23
CA GLY A 85 -14.06 -10.81 -1.10
C GLY A 85 -14.81 -9.95 -2.12
N ILE A 86 -15.04 -8.66 -1.84
CA ILE A 86 -15.81 -7.77 -2.74
C ILE A 86 -14.97 -7.15 -3.86
N ARG A 87 -13.65 -7.35 -3.87
CA ARG A 87 -12.71 -6.94 -4.93
C ARG A 87 -12.74 -5.43 -5.26
N ALA A 88 -12.87 -4.57 -4.29
CA ALA A 88 -12.89 -3.12 -4.46
C ALA A 88 -11.57 -2.45 -4.10
N GLY A 89 -11.25 -1.42 -4.85
CA GLY A 89 -10.15 -0.49 -4.63
C GLY A 89 -10.38 0.81 -5.40
N PHE A 90 -9.48 1.76 -5.26
CA PHE A 90 -9.58 3.01 -5.99
C PHE A 90 -8.22 3.60 -6.32
N ILE A 91 -8.23 4.43 -7.35
CA ILE A 91 -7.10 5.25 -7.79
C ILE A 91 -7.38 6.70 -7.43
N ALA A 92 -6.41 7.38 -6.85
CA ALA A 92 -6.46 8.81 -6.61
C ALA A 92 -5.27 9.50 -7.29
N SER A 93 -5.55 10.57 -8.03
CA SER A 93 -4.56 11.41 -8.69
C SER A 93 -5.13 12.80 -8.99
N ASN A 94 -4.41 13.65 -9.71
CA ASN A 94 -4.96 14.90 -10.22
C ASN A 94 -6.06 14.65 -11.26
N LYS A 95 -6.95 15.63 -11.41
CA LYS A 95 -8.15 15.55 -12.28
C LYS A 95 -7.80 15.20 -13.74
N SER A 96 -6.75 15.78 -14.28
CA SER A 96 -6.36 15.55 -15.70
C SER A 96 -5.93 14.11 -15.93
N LEU A 97 -5.14 13.52 -15.02
CA LEU A 97 -4.68 12.14 -15.13
C LEU A 97 -5.84 11.15 -14.90
N ILE A 98 -6.71 11.42 -13.92
CA ILE A 98 -7.92 10.60 -13.71
C ILE A 98 -8.80 10.59 -14.97
N LYS A 99 -9.00 11.74 -15.62
CA LYS A 99 -9.78 11.79 -16.89
C LYS A 99 -9.20 10.90 -17.99
N LYS A 100 -7.87 10.86 -18.10
CA LYS A 100 -7.18 9.96 -19.05
C LYS A 100 -7.36 8.49 -18.66
N LEU A 101 -7.15 8.13 -17.40
CA LEU A 101 -7.31 6.77 -16.91
C LEU A 101 -8.75 6.28 -17.04
N TYR A 102 -9.72 7.16 -16.85
CA TYR A 102 -11.14 6.84 -16.97
C TYR A 102 -11.53 6.34 -18.36
N ALA A 103 -10.86 6.80 -19.42
CA ALA A 103 -11.09 6.36 -20.79
C ALA A 103 -10.69 4.88 -21.05
N PHE A 104 -9.84 4.30 -20.20
CA PHE A 104 -9.39 2.90 -20.28
C PHE A 104 -10.12 1.98 -19.29
N ARG A 105 -11.15 2.49 -18.65
CA ARG A 105 -11.94 1.75 -17.69
C ARG A 105 -12.74 0.63 -18.36
N PRO A 106 -12.79 -0.60 -17.81
CA PRO A 106 -13.67 -1.64 -18.31
C PRO A 106 -15.14 -1.24 -18.14
N MET A 107 -16.03 -1.73 -19.01
CA MET A 107 -17.45 -1.39 -18.99
C MET A 107 -18.13 -1.79 -17.68
N TYR A 108 -17.74 -2.91 -17.10
CA TYR A 108 -18.29 -3.44 -15.84
C TYR A 108 -17.19 -3.58 -14.81
N GLU A 109 -16.89 -2.50 -14.06
CA GLU A 109 -15.78 -2.48 -13.11
C GLU A 109 -16.11 -3.15 -11.78
N ILE A 110 -17.21 -2.76 -11.17
CA ILE A 110 -17.65 -3.24 -9.87
C ILE A 110 -19.17 -3.45 -9.84
N SER A 111 -19.62 -4.45 -9.09
CA SER A 111 -21.03 -4.75 -8.94
C SER A 111 -21.74 -3.75 -8.00
N SER A 112 -23.05 -3.64 -8.13
CA SER A 112 -23.87 -2.81 -7.23
C SER A 112 -23.74 -3.27 -5.77
N ILE A 113 -23.63 -4.57 -5.51
CA ILE A 113 -23.40 -5.12 -4.17
C ILE A 113 -22.06 -4.63 -3.62
N THR A 114 -21.01 -4.59 -4.44
CA THR A 114 -19.71 -4.04 -4.05
C THR A 114 -19.82 -2.57 -3.68
N CYS A 115 -20.56 -1.75 -4.47
CA CYS A 115 -20.77 -0.35 -4.16
C CYS A 115 -21.48 -0.17 -2.81
N LEU A 116 -22.57 -0.89 -2.57
CA LEU A 116 -23.31 -0.84 -1.31
C LEU A 116 -22.43 -1.22 -0.10
N ALA A 117 -21.63 -2.30 -0.23
CA ALA A 117 -20.72 -2.73 0.83
C ALA A 117 -19.64 -1.68 1.13
N VAL A 118 -19.09 -1.02 0.08
CA VAL A 118 -18.11 0.06 0.25
C VAL A 118 -18.75 1.29 0.91
N GLU A 119 -19.94 1.70 0.48
CA GLU A 119 -20.67 2.82 1.08
C GLU A 119 -20.93 2.56 2.56
N GLU A 120 -21.38 1.36 2.91
CA GLU A 120 -21.71 1.00 4.29
C GLU A 120 -20.47 1.00 5.18
N ILE A 121 -19.36 0.41 4.74
CA ILE A 121 -18.12 0.40 5.54
C ILE A 121 -17.52 1.81 5.69
N LEU A 122 -17.69 2.69 4.71
CA LEU A 122 -17.24 4.08 4.79
C LEU A 122 -18.05 4.90 5.78
N LYS A 123 -19.34 4.62 5.95
CA LYS A 123 -20.20 5.22 6.99
C LYS A 123 -19.82 4.74 8.40
N ASN A 124 -19.26 3.53 8.50
CA ASN A 124 -18.95 2.85 9.76
C ASN A 124 -17.45 2.77 10.05
N GLN A 125 -16.75 3.90 10.05
CA GLN A 125 -15.29 3.98 10.28
C GLN A 125 -14.84 3.36 11.61
N ASN A 126 -15.69 3.29 12.61
CA ASN A 126 -15.42 2.61 13.89
C ASN A 126 -15.14 1.11 13.70
N ILE A 127 -15.80 0.43 12.74
CA ILE A 127 -15.56 -0.97 12.41
C ILE A 127 -14.14 -1.14 11.87
N ILE A 128 -13.74 -0.29 10.92
CA ILE A 128 -12.37 -0.29 10.36
C ILE A 128 -11.34 -0.06 11.46
N ASN A 129 -11.56 0.95 12.28
CA ASN A 129 -10.63 1.30 13.36
C ASN A 129 -10.46 0.19 14.39
N ARG A 130 -11.57 -0.47 14.77
CA ARG A 130 -11.56 -1.63 15.67
C ARG A 130 -10.80 -2.79 15.06
N TYR A 131 -11.11 -3.16 13.81
CA TYR A 131 -10.43 -4.24 13.09
C TYR A 131 -8.91 -4.00 13.00
N VAL A 132 -8.49 -2.79 12.62
CA VAL A 132 -7.08 -2.41 12.56
C VAL A 132 -6.42 -2.49 13.94
N SER A 133 -7.08 -1.97 14.98
CA SER A 133 -6.58 -2.02 16.36
C SER A 133 -6.37 -3.45 16.83
N ASP A 134 -7.35 -4.32 16.64
CA ASP A 134 -7.28 -5.70 17.09
C ASP A 134 -6.23 -6.50 16.31
N THR A 135 -6.11 -6.27 15.00
CA THR A 135 -5.05 -6.84 14.17
C THR A 135 -3.66 -6.41 14.67
N LEU A 136 -3.47 -5.13 15.00
CA LEU A 136 -2.19 -4.62 15.51
C LEU A 136 -1.86 -5.18 16.91
N LYS A 137 -2.86 -5.39 17.77
CA LYS A 137 -2.69 -6.09 19.06
C LYS A 137 -2.24 -7.53 18.86
N GLY A 138 -2.92 -8.27 17.96
CA GLY A 138 -2.54 -9.64 17.59
C GLY A 138 -1.12 -9.72 17.03
N LYS A 139 -0.77 -8.80 16.13
CA LYS A 139 0.61 -8.68 15.60
C LYS A 139 1.63 -8.48 16.71
N LYS A 140 1.38 -7.56 17.64
CA LYS A 140 2.27 -7.32 18.80
C LYS A 140 2.42 -8.55 19.68
N TYR A 141 1.36 -9.30 19.91
CA TYR A 141 1.39 -10.56 20.63
C TYR A 141 2.28 -11.59 19.92
N LEU A 142 2.08 -11.77 18.61
CA LEU A 142 2.87 -12.70 17.79
C LEU A 142 4.36 -12.35 17.80
N VAL A 143 4.70 -11.07 17.63
CA VAL A 143 6.07 -10.56 17.70
C VAL A 143 6.74 -10.98 19.01
N LYS A 144 6.07 -10.73 20.15
CA LYS A 144 6.59 -11.13 21.48
C LYS A 144 6.83 -12.65 21.61
N LYS A 145 6.00 -13.47 20.94
CA LYS A 145 6.18 -14.93 20.95
C LYS A 145 7.35 -15.34 20.06
N LEU A 146 7.49 -14.73 18.88
CA LEU A 146 8.62 -15.00 17.98
C LEU A 146 9.97 -14.64 18.66
N GLU A 147 10.03 -13.51 19.36
CA GLU A 147 11.20 -13.08 20.13
C GLU A 147 11.57 -14.10 21.22
N LYS A 148 10.58 -14.55 22.02
CA LYS A 148 10.79 -15.59 23.05
C LYS A 148 11.29 -16.91 22.48
N LEU A 149 10.90 -17.24 21.25
CA LEU A 149 11.31 -18.46 20.55
C LEU A 149 12.63 -18.29 19.77
N GLY A 150 13.25 -17.12 19.83
CA GLY A 150 14.52 -16.84 19.17
C GLY A 150 14.42 -16.68 17.64
N PHE A 151 13.22 -16.46 17.10
CA PHE A 151 13.04 -16.15 15.69
C PHE A 151 13.34 -14.68 15.41
N SER A 152 14.08 -14.44 14.31
CA SER A 152 14.24 -13.10 13.76
C SER A 152 13.13 -12.81 12.73
N TYR A 153 12.71 -11.56 12.67
CA TYR A 153 11.70 -11.07 11.74
C TYR A 153 12.07 -9.67 11.25
N TYR A 154 11.45 -9.23 10.16
CA TYR A 154 11.60 -7.86 9.67
C TYR A 154 10.56 -6.97 10.35
N GLU A 155 10.97 -5.76 10.75
CA GLU A 155 10.03 -4.74 11.21
C GLU A 155 8.98 -4.48 10.14
N THR A 156 7.70 -4.58 10.50
CA THR A 156 6.59 -4.50 9.55
C THR A 156 5.58 -3.44 9.93
N PHE A 157 5.15 -2.67 8.93
CA PHE A 157 4.11 -1.64 9.01
C PHE A 157 2.79 -2.09 8.37
N SER A 158 2.67 -3.39 8.07
CA SER A 158 1.48 -4.04 7.52
C SER A 158 0.78 -4.94 8.54
N ASN A 159 -0.18 -5.74 8.10
CA ASN A 159 -0.90 -6.73 8.91
C ASN A 159 -0.29 -8.14 8.83
N PHE A 160 0.95 -8.27 8.39
CA PHE A 160 1.69 -9.54 8.35
C PHE A 160 3.11 -9.35 8.88
N ILE A 161 3.82 -10.45 9.12
CA ILE A 161 5.20 -10.49 9.60
C ILE A 161 6.00 -11.41 8.68
N LEU A 162 7.13 -10.93 8.16
CA LEU A 162 8.10 -11.76 7.46
C LEU A 162 9.10 -12.32 8.47
N VAL A 163 8.99 -13.64 8.74
CA VAL A 163 9.86 -14.36 9.68
C VAL A 163 11.05 -14.96 8.94
N ASN A 164 12.24 -14.83 9.50
CA ASN A 164 13.45 -15.43 8.96
C ASN A 164 13.73 -16.78 9.65
N PHE A 165 13.53 -17.87 8.94
CA PHE A 165 13.75 -19.24 9.42
C PHE A 165 15.19 -19.72 9.25
N LYS A 166 16.19 -18.93 9.10
CA LYS A 166 17.63 -19.28 8.99
C LYS A 166 17.94 -20.56 8.17
N LYS A 167 17.09 -21.60 8.22
CA LYS A 167 17.19 -22.89 7.49
C LYS A 167 15.95 -23.10 6.62
N LYS A 168 16.15 -23.37 5.34
CA LYS A 168 15.07 -23.65 4.38
C LYS A 168 14.21 -24.85 4.80
N SER A 169 14.81 -25.86 5.43
CA SER A 169 14.09 -27.03 5.95
C SER A 169 13.07 -26.72 7.04
N LEU A 170 13.31 -25.65 7.84
CA LEU A 170 12.33 -25.19 8.82
C LEU A 170 11.20 -24.40 8.16
N ALA A 171 11.50 -23.55 7.18
CA ALA A 171 10.49 -22.80 6.44
C ALA A 171 9.52 -23.70 5.68
N ASN A 172 9.95 -24.88 5.24
CA ASN A 172 9.11 -25.84 4.50
C ASN A 172 8.21 -26.70 5.41
N LYS A 173 8.34 -26.58 6.74
CA LYS A 173 7.52 -27.33 7.73
C LYS A 173 6.36 -26.51 8.29
N VAL A 174 6.28 -25.24 7.90
CA VAL A 174 5.26 -24.25 8.29
C VAL A 174 4.39 -23.90 7.10
#